data_a23623168d30fa6115a007bf9e597465
#
_entry.id   a23623168d30fa6115a007bf9e597465
#
_cell.length_a   1.000
_cell.length_b   1.000
_cell.length_c   1.000
_cell.angle_alpha   90.00
_cell.angle_beta   90.00
_cell.angle_gamma   90.00
#
_symmetry.space_group_name_H-M   'P 1'
#
loop_
_entity.id
_entity.type
_entity.pdbx_description
1 polymer ?
#
loop_
_entity_poly.entity_id
_entity_poly.type
_entity_poly.pdbx_seq_one_letter_code
_entity_poly.pdbx_strand_id
1 'polypeptide(L)'
;MFSSLRVIHGVAVRTALSVAVSVALATSFAAAPVDAFAKTSTSKSTKKLAKGAATAPQAKTVKSSKIAARSAKAEKGVKVAPIAAVQDDEVPRATRRHRVSYRMDAHGRRAAVRSVAFQPRPPTVGQAFGLHETPDSLALRSSVAYVVDQNTAETLFDKNSRAVVPIASITKLMTAMVVLDSKAPLTEDISVTDEDRDYEKFTGSRLSVGSELNREDMLHIALMASENRAAAALSRYYPNGRPGFIAAMNAKAKMLGMTDTHFENSTGLTSQNVSSARDLVKMVNAAYQYPLIRKFSTDRSYDVFTGKRNIAYNSTNALIRNPSWDIGLQKTGFINEAGECMVMQTTIHGRPVVMVLLDSSGKYSRFADAGRLRGFLETAGEPHITSADAGGGGT
;
A
#
# COMPACT_ATOMS: atom_id res chain seq x y z
N MET A 1 -12.83 -65.53 -42.16
CA MET A 1 -11.68 -65.65 -43.08
C MET A 1 -10.64 -64.65 -42.60
N PHE A 2 -9.51 -65.21 -42.16
CA PHE A 2 -8.08 -64.78 -42.19
C PHE A 2 -7.79 -63.33 -41.73
N SER A 3 -6.80 -62.97 -41.01
CA SER A 3 -5.70 -63.71 -40.35
C SER A 3 -4.88 -62.73 -39.50
N SER A 4 -4.39 -63.21 -38.42
CA SER A 4 -3.40 -62.63 -37.49
C SER A 4 -2.15 -62.10 -38.21
N LEU A 5 -1.51 -61.08 -37.64
CA LEU A 5 -0.05 -61.12 -37.44
C LEU A 5 0.39 -60.25 -36.25
N ARG A 6 1.01 -60.94 -35.28
CA ARG A 6 1.82 -60.37 -34.19
C ARG A 6 3.21 -60.02 -34.76
N VAL A 7 3.77 -58.89 -34.34
CA VAL A 7 5.23 -58.76 -34.27
C VAL A 7 5.63 -58.12 -32.93
N ILE A 8 6.33 -58.89 -32.15
CA ILE A 8 7.07 -58.54 -30.93
C ILE A 8 8.50 -58.20 -31.38
N HIS A 9 9.11 -57.17 -30.79
CA HIS A 9 10.56 -56.93 -30.56
C HIS A 9 10.71 -55.49 -30.20
N GLY A 10 11.47 -54.98 -29.25
CA GLY A 10 12.46 -55.59 -28.37
C GLY A 10 12.95 -54.44 -27.45
N VAL A 11 13.26 -54.83 -26.25
CA VAL A 11 13.83 -53.98 -25.19
C VAL A 11 15.26 -53.60 -25.55
N ALA A 12 15.59 -52.31 -25.46
CA ALA A 12 16.99 -51.88 -25.43
C ALA A 12 17.20 -50.94 -24.21
N VAL A 13 17.75 -51.54 -23.18
CA VAL A 13 18.35 -50.87 -22.02
C VAL A 13 19.63 -50.18 -22.48
N ARG A 14 19.75 -48.87 -22.29
CA ARG A 14 21.02 -48.14 -22.36
C ARG A 14 21.26 -47.44 -21.03
N THR A 15 22.12 -48.05 -20.23
CA THR A 15 22.86 -47.48 -19.12
C THR A 15 23.78 -46.37 -19.63
N ALA A 16 23.65 -45.16 -19.13
CA ALA A 16 24.60 -44.07 -19.34
C ALA A 16 25.34 -43.77 -18.03
N LEU A 17 26.61 -43.85 -18.14
CA LEU A 17 27.68 -43.73 -17.16
C LEU A 17 27.80 -42.31 -16.65
N SER A 18 27.74 -42.09 -15.32
CA SER A 18 28.03 -40.83 -14.66
C SER A 18 29.56 -40.67 -14.55
N VAL A 19 30.09 -39.60 -15.13
CA VAL A 19 31.46 -39.14 -14.88
C VAL A 19 31.38 -37.93 -13.96
N ALA A 20 31.78 -38.12 -12.70
CA ALA A 20 32.02 -37.04 -11.75
C ALA A 20 33.44 -36.49 -11.99
N VAL A 21 33.55 -35.24 -12.37
CA VAL A 21 34.79 -34.47 -12.38
C VAL A 21 34.82 -33.59 -11.15
N SER A 22 35.61 -34.03 -10.16
CA SER A 22 35.94 -33.17 -8.98
C SER A 22 37.16 -32.32 -9.34
N VAL A 23 36.97 -31.00 -9.42
CA VAL A 23 38.10 -30.07 -9.50
C VAL A 23 38.28 -29.47 -8.11
N ALA A 24 39.32 -29.89 -7.42
CA ALA A 24 39.81 -29.30 -6.20
C ALA A 24 40.72 -28.09 -6.56
N LEU A 25 40.30 -26.88 -6.23
CA LEU A 25 41.16 -25.68 -6.25
C LEU A 25 41.63 -25.40 -4.83
N ALA A 26 42.88 -25.71 -4.57
CA ALA A 26 43.59 -25.26 -3.37
C ALA A 26 44.06 -23.84 -3.59
N THR A 27 43.53 -22.88 -2.79
CA THR A 27 44.07 -21.53 -2.71
C THR A 27 44.88 -21.39 -1.44
N SER A 28 46.19 -21.18 -1.64
CA SER A 28 47.19 -20.90 -0.61
C SER A 28 46.92 -19.53 0.03
N PHE A 29 46.81 -19.51 1.34
CA PHE A 29 46.90 -18.28 2.15
C PHE A 29 48.37 -17.91 2.30
N ALA A 30 48.76 -16.75 1.76
CA ALA A 30 49.99 -16.07 2.10
C ALA A 30 49.66 -15.02 3.14
N ALA A 31 50.19 -15.21 4.34
CA ALA A 31 50.22 -14.19 5.41
C ALA A 31 51.36 -13.23 5.16
N ALA A 32 51.10 -11.94 5.22
CA ALA A 32 52.12 -10.87 5.29
C ALA A 32 52.01 -10.12 6.63
N PRO A 33 53.13 -9.70 7.21
CA PRO A 33 53.20 -9.27 8.61
C PRO A 33 52.77 -7.83 8.84
N VAL A 34 52.31 -7.63 10.06
CA VAL A 34 51.94 -6.33 10.65
C VAL A 34 53.22 -5.62 11.06
N ASP A 35 53.48 -4.43 10.57
CA ASP A 35 54.46 -3.52 11.15
C ASP A 35 53.74 -2.32 11.78
N ALA A 36 54.01 -2.21 13.09
CA ALA A 36 53.59 -1.11 13.93
C ALA A 36 54.52 0.10 13.73
N PHE A 37 53.93 1.28 13.51
CA PHE A 37 54.66 2.54 13.78
C PHE A 37 53.76 3.48 14.58
N ALA A 38 54.06 3.52 15.86
CA ALA A 38 53.67 4.58 16.75
C ALA A 38 54.67 5.75 16.60
N LYS A 39 54.20 6.96 16.42
CA LYS A 39 54.92 8.16 16.89
C LYS A 39 53.96 9.28 17.24
N THR A 40 53.94 9.55 18.51
CA THR A 40 53.55 10.73 19.25
C THR A 40 54.16 12.03 18.72
N SER A 41 53.37 13.09 18.64
CA SER A 41 53.91 14.43 18.94
C SER A 41 52.78 15.30 19.54
N THR A 42 53.00 15.58 20.81
CA THR A 42 52.39 16.63 21.61
C THR A 42 52.95 18.00 21.18
N SER A 43 52.07 18.99 21.02
CA SER A 43 52.48 20.37 21.26
C SER A 43 51.36 21.17 21.92
N LYS A 44 51.66 21.64 23.12
CA LYS A 44 50.94 22.61 23.92
C LYS A 44 51.15 24.01 23.33
N SER A 45 50.12 24.85 23.32
CA SER A 45 50.30 26.31 23.56
C SER A 45 48.96 26.92 23.98
N THR A 46 48.83 27.20 25.15
CA THR A 46 48.52 28.24 26.12
C THR A 46 47.96 29.56 25.59
N LYS A 47 46.82 29.90 26.23
CA LYS A 47 46.35 31.19 26.77
C LYS A 47 46.26 32.42 25.88
N LYS A 48 45.01 32.97 25.78
CA LYS A 48 44.78 34.31 26.40
C LYS A 48 43.30 34.55 26.63
N LEU A 49 42.94 34.84 27.88
CA LEU A 49 41.69 35.46 28.30
C LEU A 49 41.63 36.91 27.80
N ALA A 50 40.46 37.34 27.32
CA ALA A 50 40.07 38.73 27.40
C ALA A 50 38.56 38.83 27.78
N LYS A 51 38.35 39.44 28.92
CA LYS A 51 37.05 39.91 29.43
C LYS A 51 36.51 41.03 28.53
N GLY A 52 35.21 41.03 28.24
CA GLY A 52 34.50 42.18 27.71
C GLY A 52 33.01 42.03 28.11
N ALA A 53 32.58 42.92 28.98
CA ALA A 53 31.30 42.95 29.64
C ALA A 53 30.13 43.41 28.73
N ALA A 54 29.00 42.83 29.02
CA ALA A 54 27.63 43.38 29.01
C ALA A 54 27.26 44.58 28.14
N THR A 55 26.25 44.45 27.33
CA THR A 55 25.07 45.35 27.37
C THR A 55 23.91 44.69 26.59
N ALA A 56 22.80 44.50 27.29
CA ALA A 56 21.50 44.18 26.71
C ALA A 56 20.83 45.47 26.17
N PRO A 57 20.08 45.39 25.07
CA PRO A 57 19.10 46.44 24.80
C PRO A 57 17.69 45.96 25.13
N GLN A 58 17.03 46.86 25.82
CA GLN A 58 15.67 46.86 26.34
C GLN A 58 14.58 46.62 25.26
N ALA A 59 13.53 45.93 25.69
CA ALA A 59 12.24 45.78 25.02
C ALA A 59 11.58 47.17 24.79
N LYS A 60 11.15 47.41 23.54
CA LYS A 60 10.20 48.48 23.22
C LYS A 60 8.80 47.88 23.15
N THR A 61 7.99 48.19 24.16
CA THR A 61 6.53 48.10 24.18
C THR A 61 5.91 48.93 23.07
N VAL A 62 5.10 48.31 22.23
CA VAL A 62 4.21 48.96 21.29
C VAL A 62 2.80 48.76 21.79
N LYS A 63 2.12 49.91 21.93
CA LYS A 63 0.81 50.11 22.52
C LYS A 63 -0.30 49.39 21.79
N SER A 64 -1.18 48.72 22.55
CA SER A 64 -2.49 48.25 22.13
C SER A 64 -3.43 49.40 21.74
N SER A 65 -3.98 49.37 20.54
CA SER A 65 -5.14 50.18 20.17
C SER A 65 -6.42 49.34 20.31
N LYS A 66 -7.30 49.80 21.21
CA LYS A 66 -8.66 49.31 21.39
C LYS A 66 -9.48 49.57 20.11
N ILE A 67 -10.08 48.54 19.57
CA ILE A 67 -11.19 48.67 18.63
C ILE A 67 -12.43 48.06 19.28
N ALA A 68 -13.48 48.84 19.31
CA ALA A 68 -14.72 48.63 20.02
C ALA A 68 -15.56 47.48 19.50
N ALA A 69 -16.18 46.77 20.44
CA ALA A 69 -17.25 45.83 20.20
C ALA A 69 -18.46 46.49 19.55
N ARG A 70 -18.90 45.99 18.42
CA ARG A 70 -20.26 46.22 17.90
C ARG A 70 -21.02 44.89 17.96
N SER A 71 -22.05 44.88 18.77
CA SER A 71 -23.04 43.83 18.92
C SER A 71 -23.67 43.45 17.59
N ALA A 72 -23.59 42.17 17.22
CA ALA A 72 -24.36 41.59 16.14
C ALA A 72 -25.65 40.98 16.68
N LYS A 73 -26.71 41.34 16.03
CA LYS A 73 -28.12 41.05 16.25
C LYS A 73 -28.40 39.59 15.83
N ALA A 74 -29.10 38.85 16.65
CA ALA A 74 -29.50 37.46 16.40
C ALA A 74 -30.36 37.34 15.14
N GLU A 75 -30.02 36.43 14.26
CA GLU A 75 -30.90 35.96 13.19
C GLU A 75 -31.39 34.55 13.46
N LYS A 76 -32.68 34.41 13.17
CA LYS A 76 -33.56 33.29 13.49
C LYS A 76 -33.16 31.99 12.79
N GLY A 77 -33.28 30.90 13.54
CA GLY A 77 -33.07 29.54 13.06
C GLY A 77 -34.00 29.15 11.92
N VAL A 78 -33.41 28.52 10.90
CA VAL A 78 -34.13 27.84 9.85
C VAL A 78 -34.35 26.39 10.31
N LYS A 79 -35.61 25.99 10.49
CA LYS A 79 -36.04 24.60 10.75
C LYS A 79 -35.80 23.77 9.51
N VAL A 80 -34.93 22.75 9.61
CA VAL A 80 -34.79 21.72 8.60
C VAL A 80 -35.84 20.65 8.88
N ALA A 81 -36.72 20.40 7.90
CA ALA A 81 -37.70 19.32 7.95
C ALA A 81 -37.02 17.97 7.66
N PRO A 82 -37.51 16.85 8.26
CA PRO A 82 -36.96 15.54 8.03
C PRO A 82 -37.26 15.05 6.61
N ILE A 83 -36.27 14.47 5.96
CA ILE A 83 -36.41 13.80 4.65
C ILE A 83 -37.11 12.46 4.87
N ALA A 84 -38.31 12.32 4.28
CA ALA A 84 -39.05 11.06 4.24
C ALA A 84 -38.31 10.02 3.36
N ALA A 85 -38.33 8.77 3.81
CA ALA A 85 -37.84 7.62 3.07
C ALA A 85 -38.61 7.45 1.76
N VAL A 86 -37.88 7.35 0.65
CA VAL A 86 -38.44 7.05 -0.67
C VAL A 86 -38.34 5.55 -0.88
N GLN A 87 -39.49 4.92 -1.07
CA GLN A 87 -39.62 3.53 -1.49
C GLN A 87 -39.18 3.38 -2.95
N ASP A 88 -38.51 2.27 -3.26
CA ASP A 88 -38.15 1.86 -4.61
C ASP A 88 -39.42 1.49 -5.41
N ASP A 89 -39.76 2.34 -6.39
CA ASP A 89 -40.73 1.97 -7.45
C ASP A 89 -40.01 2.00 -8.81
N GLU A 90 -40.19 0.93 -9.56
CA GLU A 90 -39.74 0.75 -10.94
C GLU A 90 -40.21 1.89 -11.84
N VAL A 91 -39.27 2.56 -12.51
CA VAL A 91 -39.57 3.65 -13.46
C VAL A 91 -39.33 3.19 -14.89
N PRO A 92 -40.37 3.26 -15.79
CA PRO A 92 -40.22 2.93 -17.20
C PRO A 92 -39.27 3.90 -17.94
N ARG A 93 -38.53 3.35 -18.92
CA ARG A 93 -37.69 4.14 -19.82
C ARG A 93 -38.46 5.21 -20.55
N ALA A 94 -38.40 6.45 -20.11
CA ALA A 94 -38.86 7.63 -20.83
C ALA A 94 -37.74 8.65 -20.97
N THR A 95 -37.55 9.17 -22.16
CA THR A 95 -36.63 10.19 -22.59
C THR A 95 -36.46 11.33 -21.58
N ARG A 96 -35.32 11.40 -20.91
CA ARG A 96 -34.97 12.49 -19.97
C ARG A 96 -34.79 13.79 -20.73
N ARG A 97 -35.77 14.66 -20.73
CA ARG A 97 -35.61 16.06 -21.01
C ARG A 97 -34.74 16.68 -19.90
N HIS A 98 -33.63 17.31 -20.24
CA HIS A 98 -32.78 18.03 -19.28
C HIS A 98 -33.59 19.10 -18.55
N ARG A 99 -33.83 18.90 -17.28
CA ARG A 99 -34.44 19.90 -16.40
C ARG A 99 -33.30 20.81 -15.90
N VAL A 100 -33.22 22.02 -16.47
CA VAL A 100 -32.30 23.06 -15.98
C VAL A 100 -32.95 23.65 -14.73
N SER A 101 -32.32 23.48 -13.58
CA SER A 101 -32.73 24.17 -12.34
C SER A 101 -32.00 25.52 -12.28
N TYR A 102 -32.74 26.57 -11.91
CA TYR A 102 -32.18 27.90 -11.74
C TYR A 102 -32.17 28.25 -10.24
N ARG A 103 -31.09 28.82 -9.76
CA ARG A 103 -30.99 29.42 -8.44
C ARG A 103 -30.94 30.94 -8.61
N MET A 104 -31.75 31.68 -7.88
CA MET A 104 -31.71 33.14 -7.87
C MET A 104 -30.48 33.58 -7.07
N ASP A 105 -29.67 34.45 -7.65
CA ASP A 105 -28.59 35.13 -6.91
C ASP A 105 -29.18 36.24 -6.02
N ALA A 106 -28.35 36.84 -5.16
CA ALA A 106 -28.75 37.90 -4.26
C ALA A 106 -29.29 39.19 -4.98
N HIS A 107 -29.20 39.24 -6.31
CA HIS A 107 -29.62 40.33 -7.18
C HIS A 107 -30.80 39.94 -8.10
N GLY A 108 -31.45 38.80 -7.83
CA GLY A 108 -32.62 38.35 -8.58
C GLY A 108 -32.34 37.86 -10.01
N ARG A 109 -31.07 37.61 -10.36
CA ARG A 109 -30.70 37.10 -11.69
C ARG A 109 -30.76 35.57 -11.69
N ARG A 110 -31.32 35.00 -12.76
CA ARG A 110 -31.33 33.54 -12.96
C ARG A 110 -29.93 33.03 -13.36
N ALA A 111 -29.19 32.48 -12.42
CA ALA A 111 -27.96 31.74 -12.74
C ALA A 111 -28.34 30.30 -13.13
N ALA A 112 -27.94 29.88 -14.32
CA ALA A 112 -28.11 28.51 -14.74
C ALA A 112 -27.15 27.62 -13.91
N VAL A 113 -27.71 26.84 -12.98
CA VAL A 113 -26.96 25.79 -12.31
C VAL A 113 -26.76 24.70 -13.34
N ARG A 114 -25.55 24.59 -13.92
CA ARG A 114 -25.17 23.42 -14.70
C ARG A 114 -25.24 22.20 -13.76
N SER A 115 -26.28 21.39 -13.90
CA SER A 115 -26.28 20.06 -13.33
C SER A 115 -25.15 19.31 -14.03
N VAL A 116 -24.04 19.09 -13.36
CA VAL A 116 -23.02 18.16 -13.80
C VAL A 116 -23.70 16.80 -13.76
N ALA A 117 -24.06 16.26 -14.93
CA ALA A 117 -24.57 14.92 -15.03
C ALA A 117 -23.50 13.99 -14.42
N PHE A 118 -23.84 13.34 -13.30
CA PHE A 118 -22.98 12.34 -12.68
C PHE A 118 -22.86 11.19 -13.69
N GLN A 119 -21.74 11.12 -14.38
CA GLN A 119 -21.43 9.94 -15.19
C GLN A 119 -21.04 8.83 -14.22
N PRO A 120 -21.74 7.69 -14.21
CA PRO A 120 -21.33 6.55 -13.42
C PRO A 120 -19.90 6.16 -13.83
N ARG A 121 -19.05 5.84 -12.85
CA ARG A 121 -17.71 5.34 -13.13
C ARG A 121 -17.82 4.06 -13.98
N PRO A 122 -16.90 3.84 -14.93
CA PRO A 122 -16.81 2.54 -15.60
C PRO A 122 -16.66 1.43 -14.56
N PRO A 123 -17.18 0.23 -14.83
CA PRO A 123 -16.98 -0.91 -13.95
C PRO A 123 -15.47 -1.19 -13.79
N THR A 124 -15.08 -1.67 -12.62
CA THR A 124 -13.72 -2.17 -12.39
C THR A 124 -13.49 -3.46 -13.19
N VAL A 125 -12.23 -3.91 -13.30
CA VAL A 125 -11.93 -5.19 -13.96
C VAL A 125 -12.63 -6.36 -13.25
N GLY A 126 -12.62 -6.38 -11.91
CA GLY A 126 -13.30 -7.42 -11.15
C GLY A 126 -14.82 -7.41 -11.33
N GLN A 127 -15.43 -6.23 -11.42
CA GLN A 127 -16.85 -6.08 -11.72
C GLN A 127 -17.19 -6.54 -13.15
N ALA A 128 -16.34 -6.21 -14.13
CA ALA A 128 -16.51 -6.66 -15.50
C ALA A 128 -16.45 -8.19 -15.65
N PHE A 129 -15.70 -8.87 -14.78
CA PHE A 129 -15.64 -10.33 -14.70
C PHE A 129 -16.70 -10.95 -13.78
N GLY A 130 -17.64 -10.17 -13.23
CA GLY A 130 -18.68 -10.68 -12.34
C GLY A 130 -18.20 -11.12 -10.95
N LEU A 131 -16.95 -10.83 -10.56
CA LEU A 131 -16.38 -11.27 -9.28
C LEU A 131 -17.12 -10.75 -8.06
N HIS A 132 -17.78 -9.59 -8.18
CA HIS A 132 -18.58 -8.98 -7.12
C HIS A 132 -19.89 -9.75 -6.84
N GLU A 133 -20.35 -10.57 -7.79
CA GLU A 133 -21.57 -11.38 -7.67
C GLU A 133 -21.34 -12.66 -6.86
N THR A 134 -20.06 -13.04 -6.61
CA THR A 134 -19.73 -14.21 -5.78
C THR A 134 -20.27 -13.99 -4.37
N PRO A 135 -21.22 -14.81 -3.91
CA PRO A 135 -21.80 -14.68 -2.58
C PRO A 135 -20.77 -15.02 -1.50
N ASP A 136 -20.87 -14.34 -0.36
CA ASP A 136 -20.10 -14.66 0.84
C ASP A 136 -20.97 -14.45 2.10
N SER A 137 -20.61 -15.13 3.21
CA SER A 137 -21.35 -15.08 4.46
C SER A 137 -21.25 -13.75 5.20
N LEU A 138 -20.31 -12.87 4.80
CA LEU A 138 -19.99 -11.62 5.49
C LEU A 138 -20.49 -10.38 4.74
N ALA A 139 -21.12 -10.56 3.57
CA ALA A 139 -21.58 -9.49 2.67
C ALA A 139 -20.47 -8.47 2.39
N LEU A 140 -19.29 -8.97 1.99
CA LEU A 140 -18.11 -8.13 1.71
C LEU A 140 -18.34 -7.30 0.43
N ARG A 141 -17.88 -6.05 0.48
CA ARG A 141 -17.84 -5.16 -0.67
C ARG A 141 -16.62 -5.40 -1.56
N SER A 142 -15.64 -6.14 -1.08
CA SER A 142 -14.48 -6.58 -1.85
C SER A 142 -14.87 -7.74 -2.75
N SER A 143 -14.58 -7.62 -4.05
CA SER A 143 -14.83 -8.70 -5.04
C SER A 143 -13.87 -9.87 -4.83
N VAL A 144 -12.68 -9.58 -4.26
CA VAL A 144 -11.68 -10.57 -3.86
C VAL A 144 -11.32 -10.36 -2.39
N ALA A 145 -11.41 -11.43 -1.59
CA ALA A 145 -10.98 -11.42 -0.19
C ALA A 145 -10.28 -12.74 0.15
N TYR A 146 -9.08 -12.66 0.71
CA TYR A 146 -8.32 -13.85 1.08
C TYR A 146 -7.59 -13.60 2.40
N VAL A 147 -7.80 -14.51 3.35
CA VAL A 147 -7.14 -14.44 4.66
C VAL A 147 -6.49 -15.77 4.96
N VAL A 148 -5.23 -15.71 5.36
CA VAL A 148 -4.44 -16.90 5.72
C VAL A 148 -3.74 -16.67 7.06
N ASP A 149 -3.56 -17.74 7.80
CA ASP A 149 -2.63 -17.79 8.92
C ASP A 149 -1.21 -17.65 8.39
N GLN A 150 -0.46 -16.70 8.93
CA GLN A 150 0.90 -16.42 8.44
C GLN A 150 1.90 -17.54 8.77
N ASN A 151 1.68 -18.25 9.88
CA ASN A 151 2.61 -19.30 10.35
C ASN A 151 2.35 -20.64 9.69
N THR A 152 1.07 -21.01 9.51
CA THR A 152 0.67 -22.35 9.02
C THR A 152 0.31 -22.35 7.54
N ALA A 153 0.11 -21.16 6.94
CA ALA A 153 -0.44 -20.96 5.60
C ALA A 153 -1.88 -21.53 5.45
N GLU A 154 -2.57 -21.84 6.55
CA GLU A 154 -3.97 -22.26 6.54
C GLU A 154 -4.86 -21.17 5.95
N THR A 155 -5.76 -21.53 5.05
CA THR A 155 -6.77 -20.61 4.51
C THR A 155 -7.89 -20.44 5.53
N LEU A 156 -8.08 -19.20 6.01
CA LEU A 156 -9.10 -18.84 7.00
C LEU A 156 -10.35 -18.26 6.34
N PHE A 157 -10.20 -17.62 5.20
CA PHE A 157 -11.29 -17.10 4.38
C PHE A 157 -10.86 -17.02 2.92
N ASP A 158 -11.73 -17.42 1.99
CA ASP A 158 -11.46 -17.40 0.54
C ASP A 158 -12.69 -16.94 -0.24
N LYS A 159 -12.57 -15.81 -0.91
CA LYS A 159 -13.48 -15.31 -1.94
C LYS A 159 -12.67 -14.91 -3.15
N ASN A 160 -12.78 -15.65 -4.24
CA ASN A 160 -12.11 -15.36 -5.52
C ASN A 160 -10.59 -15.22 -5.44
N SER A 161 -9.90 -15.90 -4.53
CA SER A 161 -8.46 -15.69 -4.26
C SER A 161 -7.53 -15.96 -5.45
N ARG A 162 -8.00 -16.70 -6.46
CA ARG A 162 -7.26 -17.04 -7.68
C ARG A 162 -7.48 -16.03 -8.82
N ALA A 163 -8.45 -15.12 -8.68
CA ALA A 163 -8.72 -14.12 -9.71
C ALA A 163 -7.53 -13.16 -9.87
N VAL A 164 -7.11 -12.97 -11.11
CA VAL A 164 -6.05 -12.04 -11.48
C VAL A 164 -6.67 -10.69 -11.81
N VAL A 165 -6.38 -9.70 -11.00
CA VAL A 165 -6.96 -8.35 -11.12
C VAL A 165 -5.88 -7.27 -10.93
N PRO A 166 -6.12 -6.04 -11.40
CA PRO A 166 -5.22 -4.91 -11.13
C PRO A 166 -5.10 -4.65 -9.63
N ILE A 167 -3.87 -4.39 -9.17
CA ILE A 167 -3.55 -4.27 -7.74
C ILE A 167 -3.24 -2.85 -7.29
N ALA A 168 -3.25 -1.90 -8.21
CA ALA A 168 -2.94 -0.50 -7.92
C ALA A 168 -1.64 -0.35 -7.10
N SER A 169 -1.61 0.59 -6.17
CA SER A 169 -0.42 0.91 -5.35
C SER A 169 0.03 -0.18 -4.37
N ILE A 170 -0.63 -1.35 -4.30
CA ILE A 170 -0.05 -2.53 -3.61
C ILE A 170 1.30 -2.89 -4.24
N THR A 171 1.49 -2.62 -5.52
CA THR A 171 2.75 -2.66 -6.28
C THR A 171 3.95 -2.11 -5.50
N LYS A 172 3.75 -1.05 -4.69
CA LYS A 172 4.84 -0.38 -3.97
C LYS A 172 5.51 -1.25 -2.89
N LEU A 173 4.91 -2.36 -2.49
CA LEU A 173 5.60 -3.35 -1.66
C LEU A 173 6.71 -4.05 -2.46
N MET A 174 6.45 -4.45 -3.70
CA MET A 174 7.47 -4.98 -4.59
C MET A 174 8.53 -3.94 -4.90
N THR A 175 8.13 -2.70 -5.19
CA THR A 175 9.06 -1.57 -5.37
C THR A 175 10.01 -1.43 -4.19
N ALA A 176 9.48 -1.46 -2.97
CA ALA A 176 10.29 -1.34 -1.76
C ALA A 176 11.30 -2.50 -1.60
N MET A 177 10.86 -3.72 -1.84
CA MET A 177 11.76 -4.88 -1.79
C MET A 177 12.90 -4.77 -2.81
N VAL A 178 12.61 -4.39 -4.05
CA VAL A 178 13.63 -4.22 -5.11
C VAL A 178 14.61 -3.10 -4.77
N VAL A 179 14.12 -1.98 -4.23
CA VAL A 179 14.98 -0.87 -3.76
C VAL A 179 15.93 -1.35 -2.67
N LEU A 180 15.44 -2.08 -1.66
CA LEU A 180 16.26 -2.56 -0.55
C LEU A 180 17.23 -3.67 -0.98
N ASP A 181 16.84 -4.54 -1.89
CA ASP A 181 17.70 -5.60 -2.44
C ASP A 181 18.86 -5.04 -3.26
N SER A 182 18.70 -3.86 -3.86
CA SER A 182 19.77 -3.20 -4.62
C SER A 182 20.97 -2.80 -3.75
N LYS A 183 20.77 -2.71 -2.41
CA LYS A 183 21.75 -2.25 -1.43
C LYS A 183 22.33 -0.87 -1.73
N ALA A 184 21.66 -0.08 -2.58
CA ALA A 184 22.03 1.30 -2.83
C ALA A 184 21.94 2.12 -1.54
N PRO A 185 22.85 3.10 -1.30
CA PRO A 185 22.85 3.87 -0.07
C PRO A 185 21.51 4.55 0.19
N LEU A 186 20.95 4.35 1.39
CA LEU A 186 19.68 4.98 1.79
C LEU A 186 19.81 6.49 1.98
N THR A 187 21.03 6.96 2.22
CA THR A 187 21.39 8.38 2.38
C THR A 187 21.62 9.11 1.06
N GLU A 188 21.59 8.39 -0.08
CA GLU A 188 21.74 9.01 -1.40
C GLU A 188 20.54 9.90 -1.72
N ASP A 189 20.83 11.15 -2.10
CA ASP A 189 19.78 12.11 -2.49
C ASP A 189 19.22 11.78 -3.86
N ILE A 190 17.90 11.79 -3.95
CA ILE A 190 17.11 11.51 -5.14
C ILE A 190 16.28 12.74 -5.49
N SER A 191 16.50 13.29 -6.68
CA SER A 191 15.72 14.41 -7.18
C SER A 191 14.49 13.94 -7.97
N VAL A 192 13.37 14.64 -7.81
CA VAL A 192 12.15 14.45 -8.60
C VAL A 192 12.26 15.25 -9.89
N THR A 193 12.07 14.59 -11.02
CA THR A 193 12.11 15.22 -12.35
C THR A 193 10.72 15.20 -13.02
N ASP A 194 10.59 15.81 -14.19
CA ASP A 194 9.37 15.72 -15.00
C ASP A 194 9.05 14.29 -15.42
N GLU A 195 10.05 13.43 -15.57
CA GLU A 195 9.86 12.01 -15.88
C GLU A 195 9.10 11.26 -14.78
N ASP A 196 9.10 11.76 -13.53
CA ASP A 196 8.43 11.14 -12.41
C ASP A 196 6.94 11.55 -12.30
N ARG A 197 6.46 12.41 -13.20
CA ARG A 197 5.04 12.75 -13.29
C ARG A 197 4.23 11.60 -13.86
N ASP A 198 3.00 11.51 -13.38
CA ASP A 198 2.00 10.62 -13.94
C ASP A 198 1.30 11.29 -15.12
N TYR A 199 1.61 10.83 -16.32
CA TYR A 199 0.99 11.26 -17.58
C TYR A 199 -0.12 10.31 -18.05
N GLU A 200 -0.37 9.21 -17.31
CA GLU A 200 -1.38 8.21 -17.65
C GLU A 200 -2.71 8.49 -16.93
N LYS A 201 -2.66 8.71 -15.63
CA LYS A 201 -3.84 8.95 -14.78
C LYS A 201 -3.93 10.40 -14.29
N PHE A 202 -2.90 11.21 -14.55
CA PHE A 202 -2.82 12.61 -14.12
C PHE A 202 -3.04 12.79 -12.61
N THR A 203 -2.56 11.83 -11.81
CA THR A 203 -2.69 11.88 -10.36
C THR A 203 -1.85 13.02 -9.78
N GLY A 204 -2.42 13.73 -8.82
CA GLY A 204 -1.70 14.76 -8.08
C GLY A 204 -0.60 14.15 -7.21
N SER A 205 0.44 14.95 -6.95
CA SER A 205 1.49 14.63 -6.00
C SER A 205 1.83 15.87 -5.16
N ARG A 206 2.23 15.64 -3.91
CA ARG A 206 2.71 16.70 -3.01
C ARG A 206 4.18 17.02 -3.23
N LEU A 207 4.95 16.09 -3.81
CA LEU A 207 6.30 16.36 -4.29
C LEU A 207 6.27 17.14 -5.59
N SER A 208 6.84 18.32 -5.63
CA SER A 208 7.02 19.07 -6.87
C SER A 208 8.26 18.57 -7.63
N VAL A 209 8.29 18.80 -8.92
CA VAL A 209 9.53 18.67 -9.72
C VAL A 209 10.60 19.56 -9.11
N GLY A 210 11.82 19.04 -9.00
CA GLY A 210 12.95 19.65 -8.31
C GLY A 210 12.87 19.55 -6.78
N SER A 211 12.00 18.68 -6.22
CA SER A 211 12.14 18.23 -4.83
C SER A 211 13.30 17.24 -4.73
N GLU A 212 14.03 17.30 -3.63
CA GLU A 212 15.19 16.44 -3.37
C GLU A 212 15.05 15.84 -1.96
N LEU A 213 15.11 14.52 -1.87
CA LEU A 213 15.02 13.75 -0.63
C LEU A 213 16.00 12.58 -0.73
N ASN A 214 16.50 12.11 0.41
CA ASN A 214 17.27 10.88 0.40
C ASN A 214 16.40 9.65 0.05
N ARG A 215 17.07 8.55 -0.30
CA ARG A 215 16.38 7.30 -0.71
C ARG A 215 15.47 6.74 0.39
N GLU A 216 15.86 6.87 1.66
CA GLU A 216 15.08 6.41 2.81
C GLU A 216 13.77 7.19 2.90
N ASP A 217 13.80 8.51 2.83
CA ASP A 217 12.60 9.36 2.85
C ASP A 217 11.67 9.08 1.68
N MET A 218 12.25 8.93 0.47
CA MET A 218 11.46 8.54 -0.73
C MET A 218 10.76 7.20 -0.52
N LEU A 219 11.46 6.20 0.02
CA LEU A 219 10.90 4.89 0.29
C LEU A 219 9.80 4.94 1.36
N HIS A 220 10.03 5.73 2.42
CA HIS A 220 9.08 5.91 3.52
C HIS A 220 7.75 6.48 3.03
N ILE A 221 7.77 7.61 2.33
CA ILE A 221 6.54 8.24 1.85
C ILE A 221 5.86 7.45 0.71
N ALA A 222 6.62 6.68 -0.08
CA ALA A 222 6.05 5.75 -1.07
C ALA A 222 5.24 4.63 -0.41
N LEU A 223 5.69 4.10 0.73
CA LEU A 223 5.00 3.05 1.47
C LEU A 223 3.84 3.60 2.30
N MET A 224 4.09 4.56 3.18
CA MET A 224 3.12 5.09 4.13
C MET A 224 2.01 5.90 3.46
N ALA A 225 2.40 6.87 2.66
CA ALA A 225 1.49 7.82 2.02
C ALA A 225 1.14 7.48 0.56
N SER A 226 1.72 6.38 0.06
CA SER A 226 1.53 5.95 -1.34
C SER A 226 1.99 6.98 -2.38
N GLU A 227 3.04 7.78 -2.07
CA GLU A 227 3.53 8.84 -2.93
C GLU A 227 4.05 8.29 -4.27
N ASN A 228 3.38 8.68 -5.37
CA ASN A 228 3.65 8.13 -6.69
C ASN A 228 4.98 8.62 -7.27
N ARG A 229 5.29 9.92 -7.14
CA ARG A 229 6.56 10.47 -7.66
C ARG A 229 7.76 9.92 -6.92
N ALA A 230 7.63 9.62 -5.63
CA ALA A 230 8.68 8.95 -4.88
C ALA A 230 8.96 7.54 -5.45
N ALA A 231 7.92 6.73 -5.68
CA ALA A 231 8.07 5.40 -6.27
C ALA A 231 8.64 5.45 -7.71
N ALA A 232 8.25 6.45 -8.52
CA ALA A 232 8.76 6.65 -9.86
C ALA A 232 10.23 7.05 -9.85
N ALA A 233 10.64 8.01 -8.99
CA ALA A 233 12.01 8.44 -8.84
C ALA A 233 12.92 7.30 -8.36
N LEU A 234 12.50 6.53 -7.36
CA LEU A 234 13.24 5.35 -6.89
C LEU A 234 13.54 4.36 -8.02
N SER A 235 12.58 4.12 -8.92
CA SER A 235 12.78 3.20 -10.06
C SER A 235 13.72 3.77 -11.11
N ARG A 236 13.74 5.09 -11.29
CA ARG A 236 14.64 5.76 -12.24
C ARG A 236 16.10 5.72 -11.78
N TYR A 237 16.34 5.78 -10.48
CA TYR A 237 17.68 5.69 -9.88
C TYR A 237 18.23 4.26 -9.76
N TYR A 238 17.51 3.27 -10.27
CA TYR A 238 17.98 1.88 -10.29
C TYR A 238 18.96 1.64 -11.45
N PRO A 239 19.88 0.68 -11.36
CA PRO A 239 20.74 0.29 -12.48
C PRO A 239 19.91 -0.03 -13.74
N ASN A 240 20.29 0.55 -14.87
CA ASN A 240 19.55 0.52 -16.16
C ASN A 240 18.18 1.23 -16.09
N GLY A 241 17.96 2.11 -15.09
CA GLY A 241 16.77 2.92 -14.97
C GLY A 241 15.48 2.11 -14.76
N ARG A 242 14.34 2.67 -15.16
CA ARG A 242 13.02 2.03 -15.03
C ARG A 242 12.93 0.67 -15.71
N PRO A 243 13.44 0.45 -16.92
CA PRO A 243 13.39 -0.89 -17.52
C PRO A 243 14.10 -1.95 -16.68
N GLY A 244 15.30 -1.64 -16.15
CA GLY A 244 16.03 -2.51 -15.27
C GLY A 244 15.27 -2.78 -13.95
N PHE A 245 14.62 -1.77 -13.41
CA PHE A 245 13.81 -1.89 -12.20
C PHE A 245 12.59 -2.80 -12.40
N ILE A 246 11.85 -2.62 -13.48
CA ILE A 246 10.68 -3.46 -13.82
C ILE A 246 11.10 -4.90 -14.06
N ALA A 247 12.21 -5.11 -14.77
CA ALA A 247 12.77 -6.46 -14.95
C ALA A 247 13.10 -7.11 -13.59
N ALA A 248 13.67 -6.35 -12.64
CA ALA A 248 13.97 -6.83 -11.29
C ALA A 248 12.69 -7.13 -10.49
N MET A 249 11.62 -6.31 -10.62
CA MET A 249 10.32 -6.59 -9.98
C MET A 249 9.74 -7.92 -10.46
N ASN A 250 9.71 -8.17 -11.76
CA ASN A 250 9.19 -9.40 -12.34
C ASN A 250 10.09 -10.62 -12.04
N ALA A 251 11.41 -10.44 -12.03
CA ALA A 251 12.33 -11.48 -11.60
C ALA A 251 12.10 -11.87 -10.12
N LYS A 252 11.90 -10.89 -9.25
CA LYS A 252 11.57 -11.14 -7.84
C LYS A 252 10.21 -11.82 -7.68
N ALA A 253 9.20 -11.42 -8.42
CA ALA A 253 7.91 -12.10 -8.42
C ALA A 253 8.06 -13.58 -8.80
N LYS A 254 8.81 -13.87 -9.84
CA LYS A 254 9.14 -15.25 -10.25
C LYS A 254 9.88 -16.03 -9.15
N MET A 255 10.87 -15.42 -8.50
CA MET A 255 11.60 -16.04 -7.38
C MET A 255 10.70 -16.38 -6.19
N LEU A 256 9.68 -15.54 -5.93
CA LEU A 256 8.68 -15.76 -4.89
C LEU A 256 7.58 -16.76 -5.30
N GLY A 257 7.61 -17.31 -6.52
CA GLY A 257 6.60 -18.21 -7.06
C GLY A 257 5.26 -17.51 -7.32
N MET A 258 5.26 -16.19 -7.61
CA MET A 258 4.08 -15.38 -7.92
C MET A 258 3.75 -15.51 -9.40
N THR A 259 3.17 -16.63 -9.79
CA THR A 259 2.93 -16.99 -11.20
C THR A 259 1.82 -16.21 -11.89
N ASP A 260 0.91 -15.64 -11.09
CA ASP A 260 -0.23 -14.85 -11.56
C ASP A 260 0.07 -13.33 -11.50
N THR A 261 1.35 -12.96 -11.32
CA THR A 261 1.74 -11.57 -11.06
C THR A 261 2.61 -11.01 -12.17
N HIS A 262 2.27 -9.80 -12.61
CA HIS A 262 3.03 -9.04 -13.58
C HIS A 262 3.10 -7.56 -13.21
N PHE A 263 4.27 -6.94 -13.44
CA PHE A 263 4.52 -5.53 -13.19
C PHE A 263 4.98 -4.82 -14.47
N GLU A 264 4.35 -3.69 -14.79
CA GLU A 264 4.70 -2.77 -15.87
C GLU A 264 5.30 -1.46 -15.35
N ASN A 265 5.04 -1.09 -14.10
CA ASN A 265 5.63 0.09 -13.49
C ASN A 265 5.82 -0.07 -11.98
N SER A 266 6.58 0.87 -11.39
CA SER A 266 6.88 0.89 -9.94
C SER A 266 5.78 1.51 -9.08
N THR A 267 4.80 2.17 -9.68
CA THR A 267 3.80 2.98 -8.95
C THR A 267 2.47 2.26 -8.73
N GLY A 268 2.07 1.40 -9.67
CA GLY A 268 0.77 0.76 -9.72
C GLY A 268 -0.34 1.65 -10.30
N LEU A 269 0.01 2.67 -11.08
CA LEU A 269 -0.96 3.54 -11.74
C LEU A 269 -1.53 2.95 -13.02
N THR A 270 -0.89 1.92 -13.58
CA THR A 270 -1.42 1.17 -14.72
C THR A 270 -2.29 0.01 -14.28
N SER A 271 -3.31 -0.31 -15.07
CA SER A 271 -4.12 -1.53 -14.91
C SER A 271 -3.37 -2.82 -15.27
N GLN A 272 -2.18 -2.70 -15.86
CA GLN A 272 -1.33 -3.83 -16.24
C GLN A 272 -0.52 -4.42 -15.08
N ASN A 273 -0.43 -3.71 -13.94
CA ASN A 273 0.12 -4.30 -12.73
C ASN A 273 -0.96 -5.18 -12.10
N VAL A 274 -0.86 -6.48 -12.33
CA VAL A 274 -1.88 -7.47 -11.95
C VAL A 274 -1.31 -8.53 -11.01
N SER A 275 -2.17 -9.11 -10.18
CA SER A 275 -1.82 -10.24 -9.32
C SER A 275 -3.08 -10.97 -8.86
N SER A 276 -2.91 -12.19 -8.35
CA SER A 276 -3.92 -12.90 -7.56
C SER A 276 -3.73 -12.63 -6.06
N ALA A 277 -4.81 -12.80 -5.27
CA ALA A 277 -4.69 -12.64 -3.81
C ALA A 277 -3.73 -13.67 -3.19
N ARG A 278 -3.64 -14.86 -3.78
CA ARG A 278 -2.69 -15.91 -3.36
C ARG A 278 -1.25 -15.48 -3.56
N ASP A 279 -0.93 -14.85 -4.67
CA ASP A 279 0.41 -14.33 -4.92
C ASP A 279 0.73 -13.12 -4.03
N LEU A 280 -0.27 -12.26 -3.76
CA LEU A 280 -0.09 -11.14 -2.84
C LEU A 280 0.22 -11.59 -1.41
N VAL A 281 -0.29 -12.74 -0.95
CA VAL A 281 0.12 -13.34 0.33
C VAL A 281 1.61 -13.66 0.33
N LYS A 282 2.14 -14.26 -0.75
CA LYS A 282 3.58 -14.53 -0.89
C LYS A 282 4.40 -13.24 -0.84
N MET A 283 3.93 -12.20 -1.54
CA MET A 283 4.57 -10.88 -1.55
C MET A 283 4.58 -10.24 -0.16
N VAL A 284 3.45 -10.28 0.57
CA VAL A 284 3.35 -9.73 1.93
C VAL A 284 4.28 -10.47 2.89
N ASN A 285 4.32 -11.81 2.83
CA ASN A 285 5.21 -12.60 3.65
C ASN A 285 6.70 -12.30 3.38
N ALA A 286 7.07 -12.13 2.11
CA ALA A 286 8.42 -11.73 1.73
C ALA A 286 8.74 -10.30 2.21
N ALA A 287 7.84 -9.33 1.99
CA ALA A 287 8.00 -7.95 2.41
C ALA A 287 8.09 -7.80 3.93
N TYR A 288 7.40 -8.66 4.67
CA TYR A 288 7.41 -8.68 6.14
C TYR A 288 8.80 -9.00 6.72
N GLN A 289 9.69 -9.64 5.95
CA GLN A 289 11.07 -9.92 6.38
C GLN A 289 11.96 -8.66 6.40
N TYR A 290 11.51 -7.55 5.80
CA TYR A 290 12.26 -6.29 5.75
C TYR A 290 11.82 -5.36 6.89
N PRO A 291 12.67 -5.11 7.92
CA PRO A 291 12.30 -4.25 9.05
C PRO A 291 11.86 -2.84 8.62
N LEU A 292 12.52 -2.26 7.60
CA LEU A 292 12.17 -0.93 7.09
C LEU A 292 10.80 -0.91 6.40
N ILE A 293 10.41 -1.98 5.69
CA ILE A 293 9.07 -2.05 5.08
C ILE A 293 8.00 -2.10 6.16
N ARG A 294 8.20 -2.91 7.20
CA ARG A 294 7.29 -2.94 8.36
C ARG A 294 7.16 -1.57 8.99
N LYS A 295 8.28 -0.95 9.36
CA LYS A 295 8.31 0.37 9.99
C LYS A 295 7.59 1.41 9.12
N PHE A 296 8.03 1.61 7.89
CA PHE A 296 7.53 2.68 7.04
C PHE A 296 6.06 2.48 6.64
N SER A 297 5.62 1.25 6.43
CA SER A 297 4.22 0.98 6.07
C SER A 297 3.25 1.18 7.23
N THR A 298 3.72 1.14 8.49
CA THR A 298 2.87 1.24 9.68
C THR A 298 2.97 2.57 10.42
N ASP A 299 3.87 3.46 10.01
CA ASP A 299 3.95 4.79 10.57
C ASP A 299 2.65 5.59 10.31
N ARG A 300 2.22 6.38 11.30
CA ARG A 300 0.98 7.18 11.25
C ARG A 300 1.14 8.45 10.43
N SER A 301 2.28 9.10 10.62
CA SER A 301 2.65 10.36 9.96
C SER A 301 4.17 10.44 9.84
N TYR A 302 4.63 11.19 8.86
CA TYR A 302 6.04 11.45 8.64
C TYR A 302 6.25 12.80 7.95
N ASP A 303 7.19 13.57 8.45
CA ASP A 303 7.54 14.88 7.91
C ASP A 303 8.86 14.80 7.14
N VAL A 304 8.87 15.30 5.91
CA VAL A 304 10.06 15.32 5.06
C VAL A 304 10.39 16.74 4.64
N PHE A 305 11.67 17.06 4.60
CA PHE A 305 12.18 18.27 3.97
C PHE A 305 12.51 18.00 2.50
N THR A 306 11.93 18.75 1.58
CA THR A 306 12.01 18.51 0.12
C THR A 306 13.09 19.34 -0.58
N GLY A 307 14.08 19.80 0.15
CA GLY A 307 15.06 20.79 -0.33
C GLY A 307 14.50 22.22 -0.39
N LYS A 308 13.16 22.38 -0.30
CA LYS A 308 12.46 23.68 -0.42
C LYS A 308 11.52 23.97 0.74
N ARG A 309 10.81 22.94 1.25
CA ARG A 309 9.82 23.07 2.32
C ARG A 309 9.61 21.74 3.03
N ASN A 310 9.11 21.80 4.25
CA ASN A 310 8.62 20.62 4.95
C ASN A 310 7.23 20.22 4.45
N ILE A 311 7.01 18.92 4.30
CA ILE A 311 5.72 18.33 3.94
C ILE A 311 5.40 17.24 4.96
N ALA A 312 4.26 17.39 5.66
CA ALA A 312 3.72 16.36 6.54
C ALA A 312 2.92 15.33 5.74
N TYR A 313 3.29 14.07 5.77
CA TYR A 313 2.55 12.95 5.18
C TYR A 313 1.81 12.17 6.26
N ASN A 314 0.69 11.56 5.88
CA ASN A 314 -0.10 10.69 6.75
C ASN A 314 -0.35 9.34 6.08
N SER A 315 -0.47 8.31 6.90
CA SER A 315 -0.84 6.98 6.41
C SER A 315 -2.17 6.99 5.67
N THR A 316 -2.21 6.32 4.53
CA THR A 316 -3.42 6.10 3.72
C THR A 316 -4.37 5.06 4.34
N ASN A 317 -3.88 4.25 5.27
CA ASN A 317 -4.69 3.26 5.97
C ASN A 317 -5.25 3.83 7.29
N ALA A 318 -6.55 4.01 7.35
CA ALA A 318 -7.21 4.54 8.54
C ALA A 318 -7.07 3.62 9.78
N LEU A 319 -6.91 2.30 9.56
CA LEU A 319 -6.79 1.31 10.64
C LEU A 319 -5.49 1.47 11.45
N ILE A 320 -4.43 2.05 10.87
CA ILE A 320 -3.17 2.34 11.58
C ILE A 320 -3.38 3.28 12.78
N ARG A 321 -4.39 4.13 12.73
CA ARG A 321 -4.71 5.04 13.85
C ARG A 321 -5.63 4.43 14.90
N ASN A 322 -6.23 3.27 14.59
CA ASN A 322 -7.13 2.58 15.52
C ASN A 322 -6.31 1.66 16.44
N PRO A 323 -6.30 1.91 17.77
CA PRO A 323 -5.48 1.14 18.72
C PRO A 323 -5.93 -0.32 18.88
N SER A 324 -7.13 -0.68 18.40
CA SER A 324 -7.60 -2.07 18.45
C SER A 324 -6.95 -2.96 17.36
N TRP A 325 -6.18 -2.40 16.42
CA TRP A 325 -5.50 -3.12 15.37
C TRP A 325 -4.00 -3.19 15.66
N ASP A 326 -3.47 -4.42 15.68
CA ASP A 326 -2.03 -4.70 15.72
C ASP A 326 -1.56 -5.03 14.30
N ILE A 327 -1.09 -4.02 13.56
CA ILE A 327 -0.71 -4.12 12.15
C ILE A 327 0.79 -4.06 12.02
N GLY A 328 1.40 -5.16 11.56
CA GLY A 328 2.84 -5.27 11.34
C GLY A 328 3.31 -4.85 9.94
N LEU A 329 2.42 -4.85 8.94
CA LEU A 329 2.67 -4.38 7.58
C LEU A 329 1.35 -4.05 6.91
N GLN A 330 1.33 -3.02 6.06
CA GLN A 330 0.15 -2.74 5.23
C GLN A 330 0.51 -2.00 3.93
N LYS A 331 -0.40 -2.08 2.95
CA LYS A 331 -0.42 -1.19 1.80
C LYS A 331 -1.83 -1.08 1.23
N THR A 332 -2.25 0.16 0.95
CA THR A 332 -3.50 0.45 0.24
C THR A 332 -3.24 0.76 -1.23
N GLY A 333 -4.24 0.54 -2.07
CA GLY A 333 -4.21 0.88 -3.49
C GLY A 333 -5.57 1.38 -3.99
N PHE A 334 -5.55 2.21 -5.02
CA PHE A 334 -6.73 2.62 -5.75
C PHE A 334 -6.34 3.14 -7.13
N ILE A 335 -6.96 2.61 -8.16
CA ILE A 335 -7.20 3.20 -9.48
C ILE A 335 -8.62 2.81 -9.89
N ASN A 336 -9.20 3.48 -10.88
CA ASN A 336 -10.58 3.20 -11.29
C ASN A 336 -10.79 1.74 -11.73
N GLU A 337 -9.79 1.14 -12.37
CA GLU A 337 -9.82 -0.22 -12.89
C GLU A 337 -9.65 -1.29 -11.82
N ALA A 338 -8.97 -0.96 -10.71
CA ALA A 338 -8.69 -1.88 -9.60
C ALA A 338 -9.71 -1.81 -8.46
N GLY A 339 -10.51 -0.73 -8.39
CA GLY A 339 -11.28 -0.45 -7.20
C GLY A 339 -10.41 -0.14 -5.97
N GLU A 340 -10.99 -0.20 -4.79
CA GLU A 340 -10.26 0.01 -3.54
C GLU A 340 -9.58 -1.30 -3.11
N CYS A 341 -8.27 -1.27 -2.93
CA CYS A 341 -7.45 -2.43 -2.59
C CYS A 341 -6.70 -2.23 -1.27
N MET A 342 -6.46 -3.31 -0.55
CA MET A 342 -5.63 -3.32 0.66
C MET A 342 -5.02 -4.71 0.87
N VAL A 343 -3.76 -4.71 1.29
CA VAL A 343 -3.13 -5.86 1.94
C VAL A 343 -2.63 -5.45 3.30
N MET A 344 -2.69 -6.35 4.26
CA MET A 344 -2.06 -6.15 5.57
C MET A 344 -1.69 -7.48 6.24
N GLN A 345 -0.63 -7.43 7.02
CA GLN A 345 -0.33 -8.40 8.05
C GLN A 345 -0.76 -7.80 9.39
N THR A 346 -1.49 -8.57 10.18
CA THR A 346 -2.00 -8.14 11.48
C THR A 346 -2.13 -9.32 12.44
N THR A 347 -2.18 -9.05 13.74
CA THR A 347 -2.43 -10.07 14.76
C THR A 347 -3.88 -10.00 15.22
N ILE A 348 -4.59 -11.12 15.17
CA ILE A 348 -5.97 -11.27 15.64
C ILE A 348 -5.99 -12.41 16.70
N HIS A 349 -6.35 -12.11 17.94
CA HIS A 349 -6.32 -13.06 19.07
C HIS A 349 -4.98 -13.81 19.19
N GLY A 350 -3.86 -13.09 19.04
CA GLY A 350 -2.53 -13.67 19.11
C GLY A 350 -2.11 -14.47 17.88
N ARG A 351 -2.97 -14.61 16.87
CA ARG A 351 -2.73 -15.30 15.61
C ARG A 351 -2.29 -14.29 14.55
N PRO A 352 -1.07 -14.38 14.00
CA PRO A 352 -0.67 -13.54 12.89
C PRO A 352 -1.34 -13.98 11.60
N VAL A 353 -2.00 -13.05 10.91
CA VAL A 353 -2.72 -13.31 9.67
C VAL A 353 -2.30 -12.35 8.57
N VAL A 354 -2.34 -12.82 7.34
CA VAL A 354 -2.24 -11.98 6.13
C VAL A 354 -3.63 -11.85 5.52
N MET A 355 -4.07 -10.60 5.34
CA MET A 355 -5.37 -10.26 4.76
C MET A 355 -5.17 -9.51 3.45
N VAL A 356 -5.83 -9.97 2.40
CA VAL A 356 -5.85 -9.37 1.05
C VAL A 356 -7.28 -9.06 0.67
N LEU A 357 -7.55 -7.79 0.36
CA LEU A 357 -8.83 -7.27 -0.09
C LEU A 357 -8.62 -6.51 -1.39
N LEU A 358 -9.24 -6.96 -2.49
CA LEU A 358 -9.11 -6.33 -3.81
C LEU A 358 -10.49 -5.99 -4.37
N ASP A 359 -10.50 -4.97 -5.20
CA ASP A 359 -11.68 -4.50 -5.92
C ASP A 359 -12.88 -4.27 -5.00
N SER A 360 -12.67 -3.54 -3.91
CA SER A 360 -13.75 -3.17 -3.00
C SER A 360 -14.49 -1.94 -3.49
N SER A 361 -15.82 -2.01 -3.50
CA SER A 361 -16.69 -0.93 -3.98
C SER A 361 -17.00 0.09 -2.88
N GLY A 362 -16.51 1.32 -3.05
CA GLY A 362 -16.69 2.44 -2.12
C GLY A 362 -15.42 2.79 -1.32
N LYS A 363 -15.25 4.09 -1.09
CA LYS A 363 -14.00 4.70 -0.59
C LYS A 363 -13.41 4.08 0.69
N TYR A 364 -14.27 3.59 1.60
CA TYR A 364 -13.85 3.06 2.90
C TYR A 364 -14.24 1.59 3.10
N SER A 365 -14.82 0.96 2.08
CA SER A 365 -15.39 -0.38 2.18
C SER A 365 -14.35 -1.45 2.56
N ARG A 366 -13.12 -1.38 2.02
CA ARG A 366 -12.05 -2.32 2.39
C ARG A 366 -11.72 -2.32 3.89
N PHE A 367 -11.86 -1.17 4.58
CA PHE A 367 -11.66 -1.10 6.02
C PHE A 367 -12.82 -1.71 6.81
N ALA A 368 -14.05 -1.52 6.33
CA ALA A 368 -15.23 -2.17 6.90
C ALA A 368 -15.18 -3.69 6.68
N ASP A 369 -14.74 -4.13 5.49
CA ASP A 369 -14.55 -5.55 5.19
C ASP A 369 -13.48 -6.20 6.07
N ALA A 370 -12.36 -5.50 6.30
CA ALA A 370 -11.36 -5.97 7.26
C ALA A 370 -11.94 -6.14 8.67
N GLY A 371 -12.81 -5.23 9.11
CA GLY A 371 -13.51 -5.34 10.39
C GLY A 371 -14.46 -6.54 10.45
N ARG A 372 -15.20 -6.84 9.37
CA ARG A 372 -16.07 -8.03 9.28
C ARG A 372 -15.28 -9.32 9.34
N LEU A 373 -14.18 -9.38 8.58
CA LEU A 373 -13.28 -10.55 8.58
C LEU A 373 -12.63 -10.74 9.96
N ARG A 374 -12.21 -9.67 10.62
CA ARG A 374 -11.71 -9.74 11.97
C ARG A 374 -12.75 -10.34 12.91
N GLY A 375 -13.97 -9.79 12.95
CA GLY A 375 -15.05 -10.31 13.81
C GLY A 375 -15.38 -11.77 13.52
N PHE A 376 -15.35 -12.18 12.25
CA PHE A 376 -15.52 -13.58 11.85
C PHE A 376 -14.43 -14.48 12.43
N LEU A 377 -13.16 -14.07 12.37
CA LEU A 377 -12.03 -14.85 12.91
C LEU A 377 -12.05 -14.89 14.43
N GLU A 378 -12.50 -13.82 15.08
CA GLU A 378 -12.64 -13.75 16.54
C GLU A 378 -13.68 -14.75 17.03
N THR A 379 -14.82 -14.85 16.35
CA THR A 379 -15.90 -15.79 16.71
C THR A 379 -15.58 -17.26 16.34
N ALA A 380 -14.87 -17.49 15.22
CA ALA A 380 -14.47 -18.84 14.82
C ALA A 380 -13.38 -19.45 15.71
N GLY A 381 -12.62 -18.63 16.43
CA GLY A 381 -11.56 -19.05 17.36
C GLY A 381 -12.03 -19.34 18.78
N GLU A 382 -13.27 -19.01 19.14
CA GLU A 382 -13.83 -19.36 20.43
C GLU A 382 -14.23 -20.84 20.42
N PRO A 383 -13.71 -21.69 21.36
CA PRO A 383 -14.25 -23.01 21.56
C PRO A 383 -15.72 -22.85 21.97
N HIS A 384 -16.63 -23.40 21.19
CA HIS A 384 -18.01 -23.57 21.64
C HIS A 384 -18.00 -24.43 22.91
N ILE A 385 -18.00 -23.81 24.07
CA ILE A 385 -18.36 -24.47 25.31
C ILE A 385 -19.85 -24.77 25.18
N THR A 386 -20.17 -25.92 24.59
CA THR A 386 -21.47 -26.51 24.72
C THR A 386 -21.63 -26.84 26.22
N SER A 387 -22.40 -26.02 26.91
CA SER A 387 -22.92 -26.33 28.23
C SER A 387 -23.93 -27.48 28.12
N ALA A 388 -23.42 -28.69 27.93
CA ALA A 388 -24.12 -29.94 28.09
C ALA A 388 -23.48 -30.62 29.32
N ASP A 389 -24.01 -30.34 30.49
CA ASP A 389 -24.24 -31.22 31.60
C ASP A 389 -24.46 -30.43 32.92
N ALA A 390 -25.66 -29.90 33.03
CA ALA A 390 -26.24 -29.61 34.34
C ALA A 390 -27.67 -30.19 34.35
N GLY A 391 -27.72 -31.53 34.28
CA GLY A 391 -29.00 -32.22 34.34
C GLY A 391 -28.81 -33.69 34.68
N GLY A 392 -28.95 -34.02 35.95
CA GLY A 392 -29.15 -35.43 36.30
C GLY A 392 -28.45 -35.87 37.57
N GLY A 393 -29.17 -35.82 38.65
CA GLY A 393 -28.71 -36.46 39.89
C GLY A 393 -29.59 -36.15 41.07
N GLY A 394 -30.90 -36.31 40.94
CA GLY A 394 -31.79 -36.38 42.05
C GLY A 394 -32.29 -37.80 42.22
N THR A 395 -31.94 -38.50 43.23
CA THR A 395 -32.73 -39.47 44.01
C THR A 395 -32.20 -39.56 45.40
#